data_b5367eee592338776cc7e68f315bfd83
#
_entry.id   b5367eee592338776cc7e68f315bfd83
#
_cell.length_a   1.000
_cell.length_b   1.000
_cell.length_c   1.000
_cell.angle_alpha   90.00
_cell.angle_beta   90.00
_cell.angle_gamma   90.00
#
_symmetry.space_group_name_H-M   'P 1'
#
loop_
_entity.id
_entity.type
_entity.pdbx_description
1 polymer ?
#
loop_
_entity_poly.entity_id
_entity_poly.type
_entity_poly.pdbx_seq_one_letter_code
_entity_poly.pdbx_strand_id
1 'polypeptide(L)'
;SSGYLTRRLVDVAQDAVIREEDCKTKNGVTVEEIIEAGNITSPLSERILGRTPVDQIEDENKKIIVEKGQIITEQHLEAISKLGIRSLKIRSVLTCETEDGICSRCYGRDLARGTSVNIGEAVGIIAAQSIGEPGTQLTMRTFHIGGAASSSVEQSNAISPLEGIVKLENIKLIEDKTKNKIVLSRNAKIKILINEEEKFSSYLPFGAKLYVND
;
A
#
# COMPACT_ATOMS: atom_id res chain seq x y z
N SER A 1 9.97 -21.28 -16.58
CA SER A 1 11.24 -20.99 -15.91
C SER A 1 11.33 -19.52 -15.58
N SER A 2 11.89 -19.20 -14.40
CA SER A 2 11.97 -17.81 -13.90
C SER A 2 12.85 -16.93 -14.80
N GLY A 3 13.89 -17.47 -15.42
CA GLY A 3 14.71 -16.75 -16.39
C GLY A 3 13.96 -16.32 -17.65
N TYR A 4 12.97 -17.10 -18.05
CA TYR A 4 12.08 -16.72 -19.16
C TYR A 4 11.21 -15.50 -18.78
N LEU A 5 10.66 -15.47 -17.54
CA LEU A 5 9.87 -14.33 -17.06
C LEU A 5 10.72 -13.06 -17.03
N THR A 6 11.93 -13.13 -16.49
CA THR A 6 12.84 -11.97 -16.43
C THR A 6 13.15 -11.44 -17.82
N ARG A 7 13.45 -12.32 -18.80
CA ARG A 7 13.69 -11.91 -20.18
C ARG A 7 12.47 -11.21 -20.79
N ARG A 8 11.26 -11.74 -20.59
CA ARG A 8 10.01 -11.13 -21.08
C ARG A 8 9.75 -9.77 -20.43
N LEU A 9 10.04 -9.63 -19.13
CA LEU A 9 9.92 -8.34 -18.45
C LEU A 9 10.92 -7.30 -18.99
N VAL A 10 12.16 -7.71 -19.23
CA VAL A 10 13.17 -6.83 -19.85
C VAL A 10 12.75 -6.40 -21.25
N ASP A 11 12.30 -7.35 -22.11
CA ASP A 11 11.86 -7.04 -23.47
C ASP A 11 10.73 -6.00 -23.51
N VAL A 12 9.80 -6.07 -22.56
CA VAL A 12 8.67 -5.12 -22.45
C VAL A 12 9.11 -3.77 -21.85
N ALA A 13 10.01 -3.79 -20.88
CA ALA A 13 10.36 -2.61 -20.09
C ALA A 13 11.62 -1.86 -20.59
N GLN A 14 12.31 -2.36 -21.61
CA GLN A 14 13.59 -1.79 -22.07
C GLN A 14 13.48 -0.34 -22.55
N ASP A 15 12.32 0.07 -23.05
CA ASP A 15 12.08 1.43 -23.54
C ASP A 15 11.76 2.42 -22.40
N ALA A 16 11.55 1.93 -21.17
CA ALA A 16 11.36 2.78 -20.01
C ALA A 16 12.69 3.35 -19.50
N VAL A 17 13.15 4.39 -20.17
CA VAL A 17 14.39 5.13 -19.89
C VAL A 17 14.06 6.56 -19.49
N ILE A 18 14.83 7.13 -18.58
CA ILE A 18 14.67 8.55 -18.21
C ILE A 18 15.17 9.42 -19.34
N ARG A 19 14.27 10.16 -20.00
CA ARG A 19 14.57 10.96 -21.19
C ARG A 19 14.71 12.45 -20.92
N GLU A 20 13.95 12.96 -19.98
CA GLU A 20 13.89 14.37 -19.64
C GLU A 20 13.72 14.60 -18.14
N GLU A 21 13.91 15.83 -17.69
CA GLU A 21 13.77 16.15 -16.28
C GLU A 21 12.31 16.24 -15.87
N ASP A 22 11.47 16.91 -16.62
CA ASP A 22 10.07 17.19 -16.27
C ASP A 22 9.16 17.29 -17.48
N CYS A 23 8.22 16.37 -17.63
CA CYS A 23 7.16 16.41 -18.65
C CYS A 23 6.04 17.43 -18.35
N LYS A 24 6.09 18.12 -17.21
CA LYS A 24 5.14 19.17 -16.77
C LYS A 24 3.68 18.71 -16.68
N THR A 25 3.41 17.42 -16.61
CA THR A 25 2.04 16.88 -16.49
C THR A 25 1.36 17.40 -15.22
N LYS A 26 0.05 17.60 -15.32
CA LYS A 26 -0.85 17.88 -14.19
C LYS A 26 -1.55 16.61 -13.69
N ASN A 27 -1.30 15.50 -14.36
CA ASN A 27 -1.87 14.21 -14.03
C ASN A 27 -1.03 13.52 -12.96
N GLY A 28 -1.68 12.68 -12.17
CA GLY A 28 -1.02 11.94 -11.10
C GLY A 28 -1.95 10.87 -10.54
N VAL A 29 -1.42 10.11 -9.61
CA VAL A 29 -2.14 9.06 -8.90
C VAL A 29 -2.37 9.52 -7.47
N THR A 30 -3.58 9.36 -6.97
CA THR A 30 -3.89 9.60 -5.55
C THR A 30 -3.45 8.41 -4.74
N VAL A 31 -2.64 8.65 -3.74
CA VAL A 31 -2.11 7.64 -2.82
C VAL A 31 -2.69 7.89 -1.44
N GLU A 32 -3.18 6.83 -0.82
CA GLU A 32 -3.76 6.83 0.52
C GLU A 32 -3.04 5.81 1.41
N GLU A 33 -3.15 5.95 2.70
CA GLU A 33 -2.71 4.91 3.63
C GLU A 33 -3.51 3.62 3.41
N ILE A 34 -2.87 2.46 3.53
CA ILE A 34 -3.54 1.17 3.42
C ILE A 34 -3.90 0.70 4.82
N ILE A 35 -5.19 0.50 5.04
CA ILE A 35 -5.74 0.01 6.30
C ILE A 35 -6.35 -1.37 6.04
N GLU A 36 -5.83 -2.40 6.68
CA GLU A 36 -6.35 -3.76 6.65
C GLU A 36 -6.77 -4.19 8.05
N ALA A 37 -8.00 -4.68 8.18
CA ALA A 37 -8.56 -5.11 9.45
C ALA A 37 -8.45 -4.10 10.61
N GLY A 38 -8.50 -2.78 10.29
CA GLY A 38 -8.40 -1.69 11.27
C GLY A 38 -6.97 -1.30 11.67
N ASN A 39 -5.95 -1.96 11.11
CA ASN A 39 -4.55 -1.62 11.31
C ASN A 39 -3.97 -0.97 10.05
N ILE A 40 -3.13 0.04 10.23
CA ILE A 40 -2.39 0.65 9.12
C ILE A 40 -1.28 -0.32 8.71
N THR A 41 -1.46 -0.97 7.55
CA THR A 41 -0.48 -1.92 6.99
C THR A 41 0.62 -1.19 6.25
N SER A 42 0.27 -0.08 5.56
CA SER A 42 1.24 0.76 4.88
C SER A 42 0.87 2.23 5.10
N PRO A 43 1.64 2.96 5.92
CA PRO A 43 1.38 4.36 6.19
C PRO A 43 1.63 5.22 4.94
N LEU A 44 0.93 6.34 4.83
CA LEU A 44 1.08 7.27 3.70
C LEU A 44 2.54 7.70 3.52
N SER A 45 3.27 7.92 4.62
CA SER A 45 4.67 8.35 4.61
C SER A 45 5.59 7.43 3.80
N GLU A 46 5.44 6.12 3.92
CA GLU A 46 6.23 5.15 3.16
C GLU A 46 5.90 5.16 1.67
N ARG A 47 4.65 5.46 1.33
CA ARG A 47 4.16 5.43 -0.04
C ARG A 47 4.51 6.70 -0.84
N ILE A 48 4.72 7.83 -0.16
CA ILE A 48 5.04 9.12 -0.78
C ILE A 48 6.52 9.49 -0.71
N LEU A 49 7.30 8.81 0.12
CA LEU A 49 8.74 9.06 0.22
C LEU A 49 9.43 8.86 -1.13
N GLY A 50 10.23 9.85 -1.52
CA GLY A 50 10.94 9.84 -2.81
C GLY A 50 10.04 10.11 -4.02
N ARG A 51 8.75 10.41 -3.82
CA ARG A 51 7.82 10.78 -4.88
C ARG A 51 7.73 12.30 -5.03
N THR A 52 7.21 12.74 -6.16
CA THR A 52 7.00 14.16 -6.45
C THR A 52 5.51 14.45 -6.38
N PRO A 53 5.04 15.43 -5.57
CA PRO A 53 3.63 15.81 -5.55
C PRO A 53 3.24 16.52 -6.84
N VAL A 54 1.97 16.38 -7.25
CA VAL A 54 1.41 17.09 -8.43
C VAL A 54 1.27 18.57 -8.13
N ASP A 55 0.78 18.90 -6.95
CA ASP A 55 0.60 20.26 -6.44
C ASP A 55 1.51 20.49 -5.23
N GLN A 56 1.79 21.75 -4.93
CA GLN A 56 2.56 22.09 -3.74
C GLN A 56 1.80 21.70 -2.47
N ILE A 57 2.54 21.33 -1.44
CA ILE A 57 2.00 20.99 -0.12
C ILE A 57 2.22 22.18 0.80
N GLU A 58 1.13 22.72 1.34
CA GLU A 58 1.13 23.87 2.23
C GLU A 58 0.65 23.48 3.62
N ASP A 59 1.14 24.19 4.63
CA ASP A 59 0.65 24.14 6.00
C ASP A 59 -0.63 24.99 6.15
N GLU A 60 -1.33 24.87 7.29
CA GLU A 60 -2.51 25.67 7.64
C GLU A 60 -2.26 27.19 7.55
N ASN A 61 -1.03 27.63 7.74
CA ASN A 61 -0.59 29.01 7.61
C ASN A 61 -0.15 29.41 6.19
N LYS A 62 -0.47 28.58 5.15
CA LYS A 62 -0.02 28.77 3.76
C LYS A 62 1.50 28.77 3.57
N LYS A 63 2.24 28.21 4.52
CA LYS A 63 3.69 28.01 4.35
C LYS A 63 3.91 26.75 3.52
N ILE A 64 4.68 26.90 2.45
CA ILE A 64 5.03 25.79 1.56
C ILE A 64 5.97 24.84 2.30
N ILE A 65 5.57 23.58 2.39
CA ILE A 65 6.36 22.46 2.95
C ILE A 65 7.13 21.76 1.83
N VAL A 66 6.45 21.49 0.71
CA VAL A 66 7.04 20.88 -0.48
C VAL A 66 6.60 21.68 -1.69
N GLU A 67 7.54 22.12 -2.48
CA GLU A 67 7.27 22.85 -3.72
C GLU A 67 6.78 21.89 -4.81
N LYS A 68 6.03 22.44 -5.76
CA LYS A 68 5.62 21.69 -6.95
C LYS A 68 6.85 21.18 -7.71
N GLY A 69 6.87 19.87 -7.95
CA GLY A 69 7.99 19.24 -8.65
C GLY A 69 9.20 18.92 -7.77
N GLN A 70 9.18 19.24 -6.48
CA GLN A 70 10.20 18.86 -5.52
C GLN A 70 9.95 17.43 -5.01
N ILE A 71 11.02 16.66 -4.82
CA ILE A 71 10.92 15.31 -4.25
C ILE A 71 10.64 15.38 -2.76
N ILE A 72 9.70 14.58 -2.29
CA ILE A 72 9.42 14.41 -0.86
C ILE A 72 10.55 13.64 -0.21
N THR A 73 11.21 14.26 0.75
CA THR A 73 12.29 13.69 1.56
C THR A 73 11.81 13.31 2.96
N GLU A 74 12.65 12.65 3.72
CA GLU A 74 12.38 12.27 5.12
C GLU A 74 12.01 13.48 5.99
N GLN A 75 12.65 14.63 5.79
CA GLN A 75 12.35 15.86 6.51
C GLN A 75 10.94 16.40 6.23
N HIS A 76 10.47 16.25 4.98
CA HIS A 76 9.12 16.65 4.62
C HIS A 76 8.06 15.75 5.22
N LEU A 77 8.36 14.45 5.43
CA LEU A 77 7.43 13.49 5.99
C LEU A 77 6.96 13.84 7.40
N GLU A 78 7.87 14.37 8.25
CA GLU A 78 7.51 14.79 9.61
C GLU A 78 6.49 15.94 9.58
N ALA A 79 6.69 16.91 8.68
CA ALA A 79 5.78 18.03 8.50
C ALA A 79 4.42 17.58 7.93
N ILE A 80 4.43 16.72 6.92
CA ILE A 80 3.21 16.18 6.30
C ILE A 80 2.41 15.34 7.30
N SER A 81 3.08 14.53 8.13
CA SER A 81 2.43 13.74 9.17
C SER A 81 1.72 14.60 10.21
N LYS A 82 2.32 15.74 10.60
CA LYS A 82 1.71 16.69 11.54
C LYS A 82 0.44 17.36 11.00
N LEU A 83 0.31 17.47 9.68
CA LEU A 83 -0.88 18.04 9.03
C LEU A 83 -2.07 17.05 8.99
N GLY A 84 -1.86 15.77 9.35
CA GLY A 84 -2.93 14.77 9.33
C GLY A 84 -3.45 14.45 7.92
N ILE A 85 -2.66 14.68 6.88
CA ILE A 85 -3.01 14.38 5.49
C ILE A 85 -3.06 12.86 5.33
N ARG A 86 -4.21 12.33 4.87
CA ARG A 86 -4.42 10.89 4.65
C ARG A 86 -4.32 10.46 3.20
N SER A 87 -4.44 11.39 2.28
CA SER A 87 -4.32 11.14 0.84
C SER A 87 -3.53 12.26 0.17
N LEU A 88 -2.72 11.91 -0.82
CA LEU A 88 -1.92 12.86 -1.56
C LEU A 88 -1.86 12.45 -3.04
N LYS A 89 -2.01 13.43 -3.93
CA LYS A 89 -1.84 13.22 -5.37
C LYS A 89 -0.37 13.40 -5.74
N ILE A 90 0.25 12.30 -6.16
CA ILE A 90 1.66 12.25 -6.56
C ILE A 90 1.82 11.98 -8.05
N ARG A 91 2.93 12.39 -8.62
CA ARG A 91 3.32 12.03 -9.98
C ARG A 91 3.71 10.57 -10.06
N SER A 92 3.40 9.95 -11.18
CA SER A 92 3.65 8.52 -11.41
C SER A 92 4.14 8.30 -12.83
N VAL A 93 4.90 7.23 -13.01
CA VAL A 93 5.31 6.76 -14.34
C VAL A 93 4.09 6.39 -15.21
N LEU A 94 2.98 5.99 -14.59
CA LEU A 94 1.73 5.61 -15.27
C LEU A 94 1.02 6.82 -15.90
N THR A 95 1.25 8.03 -15.39
CA THR A 95 0.63 9.27 -15.85
C THR A 95 1.64 10.23 -16.48
N CYS A 96 2.84 9.73 -16.77
CA CYS A 96 3.88 10.51 -17.43
C CYS A 96 3.50 10.80 -18.88
N GLU A 97 3.73 12.03 -19.32
CA GLU A 97 3.41 12.49 -20.69
C GLU A 97 4.65 12.61 -21.59
N THR A 98 5.78 12.05 -21.17
CA THR A 98 7.01 11.96 -22.00
C THR A 98 6.75 10.98 -23.16
N GLU A 99 7.03 11.41 -24.40
CA GLU A 99 6.70 10.62 -25.60
C GLU A 99 7.44 9.27 -25.64
N ASP A 100 8.75 9.29 -25.45
CA ASP A 100 9.59 8.07 -25.53
C ASP A 100 10.32 7.82 -24.21
N GLY A 101 9.64 7.24 -23.23
CA GLY A 101 10.23 6.92 -21.94
C GLY A 101 9.52 7.61 -20.77
N ILE A 102 10.30 8.04 -19.79
CA ILE A 102 9.78 8.57 -18.52
C ILE A 102 10.58 9.83 -18.15
N CYS A 103 9.94 10.82 -17.54
CA CYS A 103 10.67 11.95 -16.97
C CYS A 103 11.13 11.68 -15.53
N SER A 104 12.21 12.33 -15.11
CA SER A 104 12.81 12.19 -13.79
C SER A 104 11.81 12.52 -12.66
N ARG A 105 10.98 13.54 -12.83
CA ARG A 105 9.98 13.97 -11.83
C ARG A 105 8.86 12.95 -11.64
N CYS A 106 8.39 12.29 -12.69
CA CYS A 106 7.39 11.24 -12.59
C CYS A 106 7.93 9.96 -11.99
N TYR A 107 9.19 9.65 -12.22
CA TYR A 107 9.87 8.52 -11.60
C TYR A 107 10.16 8.77 -10.11
N GLY A 108 10.79 9.91 -9.82
CA GLY A 108 11.14 10.33 -8.47
C GLY A 108 12.58 9.99 -8.07
N ARG A 109 12.74 9.50 -6.84
CA ARG A 109 14.05 9.23 -6.21
C ARG A 109 14.66 7.91 -6.72
N ASP A 110 15.93 7.95 -7.04
CA ASP A 110 16.75 6.75 -7.19
C ASP A 110 17.04 6.15 -5.80
N LEU A 111 16.57 4.93 -5.58
CA LEU A 111 16.70 4.24 -4.28
C LEU A 111 18.15 3.92 -3.92
N ALA A 112 19.03 3.74 -4.92
CA ALA A 112 20.43 3.43 -4.68
C ALA A 112 21.23 4.65 -4.23
N ARG A 113 20.92 5.81 -4.82
CA ARG A 113 21.67 7.07 -4.58
C ARG A 113 20.99 8.00 -3.59
N GLY A 114 19.68 7.84 -3.37
CA GLY A 114 18.90 8.70 -2.49
C GLY A 114 18.60 10.10 -3.07
N THR A 115 18.94 10.35 -4.33
CA THR A 115 18.72 11.59 -5.05
C THR A 115 17.75 11.40 -6.21
N SER A 116 17.39 12.46 -6.92
CA SER A 116 16.62 12.38 -8.16
C SER A 116 17.32 11.46 -9.17
N VAL A 117 16.56 10.66 -9.90
CA VAL A 117 17.11 9.78 -10.94
C VAL A 117 17.74 10.60 -12.06
N ASN A 118 18.85 10.12 -12.61
CA ASN A 118 19.55 10.79 -13.70
C ASN A 118 18.90 10.52 -15.07
N ILE A 119 19.03 11.48 -15.97
CA ILE A 119 18.64 11.29 -17.37
C ILE A 119 19.54 10.20 -17.99
N GLY A 120 18.93 9.32 -18.78
CA GLY A 120 19.61 8.18 -19.42
C GLY A 120 19.56 6.89 -18.59
N GLU A 121 19.05 6.91 -17.38
CA GLU A 121 18.91 5.70 -16.54
C GLU A 121 17.83 4.76 -17.11
N ALA A 122 18.21 3.49 -17.33
CA ALA A 122 17.32 2.46 -17.85
C ALA A 122 16.47 1.83 -16.72
N VAL A 123 15.56 2.60 -16.16
CA VAL A 123 14.75 2.21 -14.98
C VAL A 123 13.86 1.02 -15.22
N GLY A 124 13.41 0.80 -16.45
CA GLY A 124 12.61 -0.37 -16.81
C GLY A 124 13.40 -1.68 -16.72
N ILE A 125 14.65 -1.68 -17.16
CA ILE A 125 15.54 -2.86 -17.04
C ILE A 125 15.84 -3.13 -15.57
N ILE A 126 16.13 -2.10 -14.78
CA ILE A 126 16.36 -2.22 -13.34
C ILE A 126 15.15 -2.84 -12.64
N ALA A 127 13.94 -2.36 -12.96
CA ALA A 127 12.71 -2.91 -12.41
C ALA A 127 12.50 -4.37 -12.82
N ALA A 128 12.70 -4.71 -14.09
CA ALA A 128 12.55 -6.08 -14.60
C ALA A 128 13.51 -7.05 -13.92
N GLN A 129 14.75 -6.67 -13.71
CA GLN A 129 15.76 -7.46 -13.00
C GLN A 129 15.40 -7.61 -11.53
N SER A 130 14.96 -6.54 -10.85
CA SER A 130 14.57 -6.58 -9.44
C SER A 130 13.32 -7.45 -9.20
N ILE A 131 12.39 -7.50 -10.14
CA ILE A 131 11.21 -8.36 -10.09
C ILE A 131 11.58 -9.81 -10.41
N GLY A 132 12.49 -10.03 -11.37
CA GLY A 132 12.86 -11.34 -11.86
C GLY A 132 13.80 -12.12 -10.94
N GLU A 133 14.70 -11.45 -10.24
CA GLU A 133 15.68 -12.08 -9.34
C GLU A 133 15.03 -12.90 -8.21
N PRO A 134 14.08 -12.38 -7.42
CA PRO A 134 13.42 -13.17 -6.38
C PRO A 134 12.65 -14.37 -6.93
N GLY A 135 12.08 -14.25 -8.13
CA GLY A 135 11.39 -15.35 -8.81
C GLY A 135 12.33 -16.53 -9.07
N THR A 136 13.58 -16.27 -9.43
CA THR A 136 14.61 -17.32 -9.62
C THR A 136 14.98 -17.98 -8.32
N GLN A 137 15.16 -17.22 -7.24
CA GLN A 137 15.46 -17.74 -5.91
C GLN A 137 14.28 -18.54 -5.31
N LEU A 138 13.06 -18.09 -5.51
CA LEU A 138 11.84 -18.76 -5.04
C LEU A 138 11.69 -20.15 -5.70
N THR A 139 11.89 -20.27 -7.02
CA THR A 139 11.84 -21.54 -7.74
C THR A 139 12.95 -22.49 -7.30
N MET A 140 14.15 -22.02 -7.03
CA MET A 140 15.22 -22.87 -6.48
C MET A 140 14.91 -23.35 -5.06
N ARG A 141 14.31 -22.52 -4.20
CA ARG A 141 13.92 -22.92 -2.84
C ARG A 141 12.76 -23.91 -2.81
N THR A 142 11.78 -23.80 -3.72
CA THR A 142 10.65 -24.74 -3.79
C THR A 142 11.08 -26.14 -4.26
N PHE A 143 12.18 -26.28 -4.99
CA PHE A 143 12.75 -27.59 -5.33
C PHE A 143 13.47 -28.27 -4.15
N HIS A 144 13.98 -27.50 -3.19
CA HIS A 144 14.71 -28.04 -2.03
C HIS A 144 13.88 -28.18 -0.75
N ILE A 145 12.73 -27.50 -0.66
CA ILE A 145 11.81 -27.60 0.47
C ILE A 145 10.53 -28.24 -0.08
N GLY A 146 10.48 -29.56 -0.02
CA GLY A 146 9.28 -30.30 -0.34
C GLY A 146 8.10 -29.79 0.51
N GLY A 147 7.19 -29.05 -0.12
CA GLY A 147 5.82 -28.89 0.34
C GLY A 147 5.53 -28.17 1.65
N ALA A 148 6.41 -27.40 2.21
CA ALA A 148 6.07 -26.46 3.26
C ALA A 148 5.75 -25.09 2.64
N ALA A 149 4.53 -24.95 2.10
CA ALA A 149 3.94 -23.64 2.04
C ALA A 149 3.89 -23.14 3.48
N SER A 150 4.77 -22.20 3.84
CA SER A 150 4.52 -21.34 4.96
C SER A 150 3.32 -20.49 4.57
N SER A 151 2.12 -21.01 4.82
CA SER A 151 0.99 -20.15 5.04
C SER A 151 1.48 -19.16 6.09
N SER A 152 1.58 -17.87 5.75
CA SER A 152 1.40 -16.83 6.75
C SER A 152 0.21 -17.34 7.54
N VAL A 153 0.42 -17.61 8.82
CA VAL A 153 -0.69 -17.91 9.72
C VAL A 153 -1.47 -16.61 9.71
N GLU A 154 -2.42 -16.48 8.78
CA GLU A 154 -3.48 -15.50 8.92
C GLU A 154 -4.00 -15.73 10.31
N GLN A 155 -3.92 -14.71 11.15
CA GLN A 155 -4.51 -14.78 12.47
C GLN A 155 -5.98 -15.10 12.23
N SER A 156 -6.34 -16.37 12.38
CA SER A 156 -7.71 -16.85 12.20
C SER A 156 -8.64 -16.31 13.29
N ASN A 157 -8.09 -15.59 14.27
CA ASN A 157 -8.79 -15.04 15.41
C ASN A 157 -8.50 -13.54 15.53
N ALA A 158 -9.53 -12.71 15.55
CA ALA A 158 -9.46 -11.31 15.95
C ALA A 158 -9.93 -11.19 17.40
N ILE A 159 -9.03 -10.73 18.28
CA ILE A 159 -9.35 -10.46 19.69
C ILE A 159 -9.47 -8.94 19.84
N SER A 160 -10.57 -8.49 20.45
CA SER A 160 -10.70 -7.06 20.73
C SER A 160 -9.66 -6.61 21.75
N PRO A 161 -8.90 -5.54 21.47
CA PRO A 161 -8.00 -4.94 22.44
C PRO A 161 -8.72 -4.08 23.48
N LEU A 162 -10.04 -3.85 23.30
CA LEU A 162 -10.85 -2.98 24.13
C LEU A 162 -11.97 -3.79 24.79
N GLU A 163 -12.22 -3.53 26.08
CA GLU A 163 -13.38 -4.01 26.78
C GLU A 163 -14.55 -3.03 26.55
N GLY A 164 -15.72 -3.55 26.20
CA GLY A 164 -16.88 -2.72 25.91
C GLY A 164 -18.11 -3.53 25.55
N ILE A 165 -19.22 -2.85 25.30
CA ILE A 165 -20.47 -3.46 24.87
C ILE A 165 -20.41 -3.74 23.38
N VAL A 166 -20.63 -5.01 23.00
CA VAL A 166 -20.66 -5.42 21.61
C VAL A 166 -22.04 -5.20 21.03
N LYS A 167 -22.12 -4.44 19.94
CA LYS A 167 -23.33 -4.30 19.13
C LYS A 167 -23.12 -4.93 17.76
N LEU A 168 -24.06 -5.79 17.39
CA LEU A 168 -24.05 -6.52 16.12
C LEU A 168 -25.08 -5.89 15.16
N GLU A 169 -24.65 -5.57 13.94
CA GLU A 169 -25.52 -5.00 12.91
C GLU A 169 -25.56 -5.91 11.68
N ASN A 170 -26.75 -6.01 11.05
CA ASN A 170 -26.98 -6.78 9.82
C ASN A 170 -26.56 -8.26 9.92
N ILE A 171 -26.71 -8.86 11.10
CA ILE A 171 -26.22 -10.19 11.38
C ILE A 171 -27.37 -11.21 11.41
N LYS A 172 -27.13 -12.37 10.80
CA LYS A 172 -27.89 -13.61 11.02
C LYS A 172 -26.94 -14.62 11.64
N LEU A 173 -27.32 -15.17 12.77
CA LEU A 173 -26.54 -16.16 13.51
C LEU A 173 -27.26 -17.50 13.49
N ILE A 174 -26.48 -18.56 13.41
CA ILE A 174 -26.92 -19.92 13.77
C ILE A 174 -26.02 -20.48 14.86
N GLU A 175 -26.57 -21.36 15.68
CA GLU A 175 -25.76 -22.09 16.64
C GLU A 175 -25.32 -23.43 16.04
N ASP A 176 -24.04 -23.73 16.21
CA ASP A 176 -23.46 -25.02 15.87
C ASP A 176 -23.80 -26.05 16.99
N LYS A 177 -23.56 -27.32 16.70
CA LYS A 177 -23.73 -28.44 17.68
C LYS A 177 -22.95 -28.22 18.97
N THR A 178 -21.93 -27.38 18.94
CA THR A 178 -21.10 -27.00 20.09
C THR A 178 -21.54 -25.68 20.75
N LYS A 179 -22.74 -25.17 20.41
CA LYS A 179 -23.30 -23.89 20.91
C LYS A 179 -22.49 -22.64 20.52
N ASN A 180 -21.64 -22.71 19.52
CA ASN A 180 -20.95 -21.52 19.00
C ASN A 180 -21.88 -20.76 18.05
N LYS A 181 -21.90 -19.44 18.17
CA LYS A 181 -22.61 -18.53 17.25
C LYS A 181 -21.82 -18.33 15.97
N ILE A 182 -22.38 -18.76 14.83
CA ILE A 182 -21.75 -18.66 13.50
C ILE A 182 -22.46 -17.59 12.67
N VAL A 183 -21.68 -16.72 12.03
CA VAL A 183 -22.19 -15.62 11.19
C VAL A 183 -22.58 -16.15 9.80
N LEU A 184 -23.84 -15.94 9.41
CA LEU A 184 -24.37 -16.30 8.07
C LEU A 184 -24.56 -15.10 7.14
N SER A 185 -24.36 -13.89 7.60
CA SER A 185 -24.52 -12.68 6.80
C SER A 185 -23.22 -12.30 6.11
N ARG A 186 -23.30 -11.83 4.85
CA ARG A 186 -22.12 -11.32 4.11
C ARG A 186 -21.73 -9.88 4.50
N ASN A 187 -22.71 -9.12 5.05
CA ASN A 187 -22.53 -7.71 5.43
C ASN A 187 -22.67 -7.50 6.95
N ALA A 188 -22.32 -8.51 7.74
CA ALA A 188 -22.36 -8.41 9.18
C ALA A 188 -21.29 -7.44 9.69
N LYS A 189 -21.65 -6.56 10.63
CA LYS A 189 -20.73 -5.66 11.31
C LYS A 189 -20.77 -5.89 12.81
N ILE A 190 -19.60 -5.83 13.43
CA ILE A 190 -19.43 -5.78 14.86
C ILE A 190 -18.95 -4.37 15.25
N LYS A 191 -19.55 -3.80 16.29
CA LYS A 191 -19.19 -2.52 16.86
C LYS A 191 -18.91 -2.71 18.34
N ILE A 192 -17.89 -2.02 18.85
CA ILE A 192 -17.59 -1.98 20.29
C ILE A 192 -17.89 -0.58 20.78
N LEU A 193 -18.77 -0.49 21.75
CA LEU A 193 -19.20 0.74 22.39
C LEU A 193 -18.59 0.83 23.78
N ILE A 194 -17.98 2.00 24.07
CA ILE A 194 -17.49 2.36 25.39
C ILE A 194 -18.17 3.68 25.75
N ASN A 195 -18.90 3.74 26.85
CA ASN A 195 -19.69 4.91 27.26
C ASN A 195 -20.65 5.42 26.16
N GLU A 196 -21.32 4.49 25.45
CA GLU A 196 -22.24 4.77 24.34
C GLU A 196 -21.57 5.34 23.06
N GLU A 197 -20.27 5.54 23.04
CA GLU A 197 -19.53 5.94 21.85
C GLU A 197 -18.94 4.74 21.12
N GLU A 198 -19.06 4.74 19.78
CA GLU A 198 -18.43 3.74 18.91
C GLU A 198 -16.92 3.95 18.87
N LYS A 199 -16.16 3.04 19.48
CA LYS A 199 -14.69 3.08 19.52
C LYS A 199 -14.05 2.16 18.49
N PHE A 200 -14.76 1.12 18.07
CA PHE A 200 -14.26 0.17 17.07
C PHE A 200 -15.41 -0.37 16.25
N SER A 201 -15.17 -0.56 14.95
CA SER A 201 -16.13 -1.17 14.02
C SER A 201 -15.36 -2.01 12.99
N SER A 202 -15.84 -3.22 12.75
CA SER A 202 -15.28 -4.13 11.75
C SER A 202 -16.34 -4.97 11.06
N TYR A 203 -16.06 -5.40 9.82
CA TYR A 203 -16.89 -6.38 9.14
C TYR A 203 -16.54 -7.79 9.62
N LEU A 204 -17.56 -8.63 9.75
CA LEU A 204 -17.41 -10.03 10.10
C LEU A 204 -17.53 -10.89 8.82
N PRO A 205 -16.53 -11.74 8.53
CA PRO A 205 -16.60 -12.63 7.39
C PRO A 205 -17.71 -13.70 7.58
N PHE A 206 -18.28 -14.15 6.48
CA PHE A 206 -19.22 -15.28 6.48
C PHE A 206 -18.54 -16.52 7.07
N GLY A 207 -19.23 -17.20 7.97
CA GLY A 207 -18.71 -18.38 8.66
C GLY A 207 -17.85 -18.10 9.89
N ALA A 208 -17.64 -16.82 10.26
CA ALA A 208 -16.91 -16.47 11.47
C ALA A 208 -17.63 -16.98 12.72
N LYS A 209 -16.87 -17.51 13.68
CA LYS A 209 -17.37 -17.90 15.00
C LYS A 209 -17.25 -16.72 15.95
N LEU A 210 -18.34 -16.39 16.65
CA LEU A 210 -18.36 -15.31 17.63
C LEU A 210 -18.24 -15.87 19.03
N TYR A 211 -17.28 -15.37 19.78
CA TYR A 211 -17.09 -15.62 21.20
C TYR A 211 -17.34 -14.30 21.94
N VAL A 212 -18.59 -14.02 22.22
CA VAL A 212 -19.02 -12.82 22.94
C VAL A 212 -19.75 -13.31 24.19
N ASN A 213 -19.36 -12.80 25.35
CA ASN A 213 -20.05 -13.07 26.60
C ASN A 213 -21.41 -12.32 26.63
N ASP A 214 -22.44 -12.94 27.20
CA ASP A 214 -23.74 -12.31 27.35
C ASP A 214 -23.73 -11.16 28.36
#